data_e257afbb00fa7c98579da9ee86640a04
#
_entry.id   e257afbb00fa7c98579da9ee86640a04
#
_cell.length_a   1.000
_cell.length_b   1.000
_cell.length_c   1.000
_cell.angle_alpha   90.00
_cell.angle_beta   90.00
_cell.angle_gamma   90.00
#
_symmetry.space_group_name_H-M   'P 1'
#
loop_
_entity.id
_entity.type
_entity.pdbx_description
1 polymer ?
#
loop_
_entity_poly.entity_id
_entity_poly.type
_entity_poly.pdbx_seq_one_letter_code
_entity_poly.pdbx_strand_id
1 'polypeptide(L)'
;MDWTKSYTSTWRGYRVNRKTWADGEALKKVDSASVSRTADGSVLESGSLEVSGEFSTDYYRIVMVAQQGWEFVRVDVATLLFEIKGGTIDFGRTVTSIDGYSVLRPAETTAVTIGGYAPAGVDGVQYAKELLESAINAPVETEGSFTLNDHVVHELGSSVIEAVWAVLNAGGYIMQIDGRGVVHIRPKPTEPSLKITNANIGMLTNGIDFESDMSEIPNRYIVITDNDVVIAENNDPASIVSTVSRGYFVDMVDTSPTPVNGKTLNEYAEDRLKELSILKDERTYTREYAPDVYLYSLVRASINGLQGDMRVTSQTVNCGNGITVNEKASREIALWQ
;
A
#
# COMPACT_ATOMS: atom_id res chain seq x y z
N MET A 1 -0.23 -7.74 -26.03
CA MET A 1 0.80 -6.68 -25.91
C MET A 1 1.91 -7.17 -24.99
N ASP A 2 3.15 -6.96 -25.36
CA ASP A 2 4.33 -7.35 -24.55
C ASP A 2 4.90 -6.11 -23.85
N TRP A 3 4.62 -6.00 -22.55
CA TRP A 3 5.01 -4.83 -21.72
C TRP A 3 6.51 -4.72 -21.47
N THR A 4 7.31 -5.70 -21.91
CA THR A 4 8.77 -5.65 -21.84
C THR A 4 9.42 -4.99 -23.08
N LYS A 5 8.61 -4.62 -24.06
CA LYS A 5 9.04 -3.99 -25.31
C LYS A 5 8.48 -2.57 -25.41
N SER A 6 9.14 -1.74 -26.21
CA SER A 6 8.71 -0.36 -26.46
C SER A 6 7.29 -0.28 -27.01
N TYR A 7 6.52 0.66 -26.50
CA TYR A 7 5.17 1.00 -26.94
C TYR A 7 4.98 2.52 -26.90
N THR A 8 3.96 3.02 -27.57
CA THR A 8 3.51 4.40 -27.45
C THR A 8 2.26 4.43 -26.58
N SER A 9 2.05 5.53 -25.86
CA SER A 9 0.88 5.69 -25.00
C SER A 9 0.19 7.02 -25.23
N THR A 10 -1.12 7.03 -25.10
CA THR A 10 -1.95 8.23 -25.07
C THR A 10 -2.83 8.20 -23.82
N TRP A 11 -3.09 9.36 -23.28
CA TRP A 11 -3.81 9.54 -22.03
C TRP A 11 -5.21 10.06 -22.26
N ARG A 12 -6.16 9.53 -21.47
CA ARG A 12 -7.55 9.98 -21.46
C ARG A 12 -8.05 10.01 -20.02
N GLY A 13 -8.93 10.96 -19.72
CA GLY A 13 -9.69 11.01 -18.49
C GLY A 13 -11.17 10.82 -18.79
N TYR A 14 -11.86 10.01 -17.99
CA TYR A 14 -13.31 9.81 -18.09
C TYR A 14 -13.95 10.13 -16.75
N ARG A 15 -14.97 10.99 -16.77
CA ARG A 15 -15.83 11.17 -15.61
C ARG A 15 -16.54 9.85 -15.28
N VAL A 16 -16.55 9.45 -14.02
CA VAL A 16 -17.17 8.18 -13.58
C VAL A 16 -18.58 8.44 -13.07
N ASN A 17 -19.53 7.67 -13.54
CA ASN A 17 -20.89 7.72 -13.03
C ASN A 17 -20.94 7.11 -11.62
N ARG A 18 -21.26 7.89 -10.59
CA ARG A 18 -21.25 7.46 -9.19
C ARG A 18 -22.21 6.31 -8.86
N LYS A 19 -23.26 6.08 -9.67
CA LYS A 19 -24.24 5.01 -9.44
C LYS A 19 -23.89 3.70 -10.13
N THR A 20 -23.35 3.78 -11.35
CA THR A 20 -23.06 2.61 -12.17
C THR A 20 -21.58 2.27 -12.21
N TRP A 21 -20.72 3.17 -11.74
CA TRP A 21 -19.26 3.12 -11.81
C TRP A 21 -18.70 2.96 -13.23
N ALA A 22 -19.52 3.27 -14.22
CA ALA A 22 -19.16 3.25 -15.64
C ALA A 22 -18.52 4.58 -16.09
N ASP A 23 -17.75 4.51 -17.18
CA ASP A 23 -17.22 5.70 -17.83
C ASP A 23 -18.36 6.56 -18.39
N GLY A 24 -18.29 7.84 -18.12
CA GLY A 24 -19.17 8.87 -18.67
C GLY A 24 -18.44 9.75 -19.69
N GLU A 25 -18.58 11.07 -19.53
CA GLU A 25 -17.99 12.04 -20.42
C GLU A 25 -16.45 12.03 -20.35
N ALA A 26 -15.82 12.06 -21.53
CA ALA A 26 -14.37 12.17 -21.61
C ALA A 26 -13.92 13.63 -21.38
N LEU A 27 -12.83 13.81 -20.64
CA LEU A 27 -12.13 15.09 -20.57
C LEU A 27 -11.56 15.46 -21.93
N LYS A 28 -11.65 16.74 -22.30
CA LYS A 28 -11.18 17.21 -23.61
C LYS A 28 -9.70 16.95 -23.83
N LYS A 29 -8.88 17.17 -22.79
CA LYS A 29 -7.43 16.97 -22.85
C LYS A 29 -6.86 16.77 -21.44
N VAL A 30 -6.13 15.70 -21.25
CA VAL A 30 -5.27 15.47 -20.09
C VAL A 30 -3.85 15.81 -20.51
N ASP A 31 -3.27 16.83 -19.89
CA ASP A 31 -1.91 17.27 -20.20
C ASP A 31 -0.87 16.41 -19.44
N SER A 32 -1.10 16.19 -18.16
CA SER A 32 -0.29 15.28 -17.32
C SER A 32 -1.13 14.71 -16.18
N ALA A 33 -0.69 13.59 -15.66
CA ALA A 33 -1.25 13.00 -14.44
C ALA A 33 -0.14 12.31 -13.63
N SER A 34 -0.32 12.27 -12.32
CA SER A 34 0.51 11.48 -11.41
C SER A 34 -0.38 10.77 -10.42
N VAL A 35 -0.07 9.51 -10.15
CA VAL A 35 -0.79 8.68 -9.17
C VAL A 35 0.22 8.11 -8.20
N SER A 36 0.07 8.44 -6.92
CA SER A 36 0.91 7.92 -5.84
C SER A 36 0.10 6.94 -5.00
N ARG A 37 0.73 5.82 -4.66
CA ARG A 37 0.17 4.76 -3.83
C ARG A 37 1.12 4.46 -2.68
N THR A 38 0.61 4.27 -1.48
CA THR A 38 1.40 3.89 -0.31
C THR A 38 0.66 2.92 0.59
N ALA A 39 1.36 1.88 1.04
CA ALA A 39 0.82 0.89 1.96
C ALA A 39 0.71 1.39 3.41
N ASP A 40 1.48 2.43 3.75
CA ASP A 40 1.48 3.03 5.08
C ASP A 40 0.34 4.06 5.27
N GLY A 41 -0.37 4.40 4.18
CA GLY A 41 -1.48 5.35 4.21
C GLY A 41 -2.82 4.67 4.42
N SER A 42 -3.70 5.28 5.21
CA SER A 42 -5.07 4.77 5.43
C SER A 42 -5.88 4.71 4.14
N VAL A 43 -5.69 5.67 3.24
CA VAL A 43 -6.45 5.83 2.00
C VAL A 43 -5.77 5.28 0.75
N LEU A 44 -4.57 4.76 0.87
CA LEU A 44 -3.78 4.02 -0.14
C LEU A 44 -3.37 4.80 -1.40
N GLU A 45 -4.15 5.74 -1.90
CA GLU A 45 -3.90 6.43 -3.16
C GLU A 45 -4.13 7.93 -3.07
N SER A 46 -3.36 8.67 -3.84
CA SER A 46 -3.55 10.09 -4.15
C SER A 46 -3.06 10.38 -5.58
N GLY A 47 -3.34 11.56 -6.10
CA GLY A 47 -2.84 11.92 -7.40
C GLY A 47 -2.98 13.40 -7.71
N SER A 48 -2.51 13.77 -8.89
CA SER A 48 -2.68 15.09 -9.47
C SER A 48 -3.05 14.97 -10.94
N LEU A 49 -3.73 15.97 -11.45
CA LEU A 49 -4.17 16.04 -12.84
C LEU A 49 -4.02 17.47 -13.35
N GLU A 50 -3.45 17.62 -14.53
CA GLU A 50 -3.47 18.88 -15.27
C GLU A 50 -4.40 18.75 -16.46
N VAL A 51 -5.39 19.63 -16.51
CA VAL A 51 -6.43 19.63 -17.54
C VAL A 51 -6.58 21.02 -18.16
N SER A 52 -6.67 21.07 -19.47
CA SER A 52 -7.03 22.27 -20.19
C SER A 52 -8.54 22.29 -20.43
N GLY A 53 -9.23 23.32 -19.90
CA GLY A 53 -10.67 23.55 -20.07
C GLY A 53 -11.46 23.53 -18.77
N GLU A 54 -12.78 23.42 -18.91
CA GLU A 54 -13.69 23.35 -17.76
C GLU A 54 -13.54 22.01 -17.05
N PHE A 55 -13.53 22.06 -15.73
CA PHE A 55 -13.43 20.93 -14.84
C PHE A 55 -14.46 21.05 -13.71
N SER A 56 -14.99 19.92 -13.26
CA SER A 56 -15.89 19.86 -12.10
C SER A 56 -15.37 18.81 -11.10
N THR A 57 -15.54 19.08 -9.83
CA THR A 57 -15.23 18.11 -8.76
C THR A 57 -16.07 16.85 -8.93
N ASP A 58 -15.43 15.73 -9.22
CA ASP A 58 -16.06 14.40 -9.36
C ASP A 58 -15.01 13.29 -9.41
N TYR A 59 -15.47 12.04 -9.52
CA TYR A 59 -14.59 10.90 -9.81
C TYR A 59 -14.21 10.88 -11.29
N TYR A 60 -12.91 10.75 -11.53
CA TYR A 60 -12.37 10.56 -12.89
C TYR A 60 -11.45 9.37 -12.94
N ARG A 61 -11.59 8.61 -14.02
CA ARG A 61 -10.73 7.49 -14.35
C ARG A 61 -9.65 7.94 -15.32
N ILE A 62 -8.39 7.75 -14.93
CA ILE A 62 -7.21 7.96 -15.77
C ILE A 62 -6.97 6.69 -16.56
N VAL A 63 -7.02 6.80 -17.87
CA VAL A 63 -6.89 5.69 -18.80
C VAL A 63 -5.69 5.90 -19.71
N MET A 64 -4.86 4.90 -19.83
CA MET A 64 -3.84 4.80 -20.85
C MET A 64 -4.35 3.94 -22.01
N VAL A 65 -4.17 4.42 -23.23
CA VAL A 65 -4.27 3.60 -24.43
C VAL A 65 -2.86 3.37 -24.95
N ALA A 66 -2.37 2.17 -24.77
CA ALA A 66 -1.05 1.74 -25.23
C ALA A 66 -1.14 1.13 -26.60
N GLN A 67 -0.17 1.43 -27.47
CA GLN A 67 -0.07 0.88 -28.82
C GLN A 67 1.30 0.25 -29.04
N GLN A 68 1.32 -0.97 -29.52
CA GLN A 68 2.51 -1.70 -29.93
C GLN A 68 2.26 -2.33 -31.31
N GLY A 69 2.87 -1.75 -32.33
CA GLY A 69 2.55 -2.12 -33.72
C GLY A 69 1.08 -1.81 -34.07
N TRP A 70 0.31 -2.84 -34.40
CA TRP A 70 -1.12 -2.75 -34.70
C TRP A 70 -2.04 -3.09 -33.52
N GLU A 71 -1.47 -3.49 -32.39
CA GLU A 71 -2.20 -3.84 -31.19
C GLU A 71 -2.43 -2.61 -30.31
N PHE A 72 -3.68 -2.41 -29.88
CA PHE A 72 -4.09 -1.37 -28.94
C PHE A 72 -4.64 -2.01 -27.68
N VAL A 73 -4.15 -1.59 -26.54
CA VAL A 73 -4.63 -2.07 -25.25
C VAL A 73 -5.02 -0.86 -24.41
N ARG A 74 -6.24 -0.90 -23.88
CA ARG A 74 -6.70 0.04 -22.86
C ARG A 74 -6.28 -0.47 -21.48
N VAL A 75 -5.72 0.42 -20.67
CA VAL A 75 -5.38 0.17 -19.30
C VAL A 75 -5.99 1.26 -18.42
N ASP A 76 -6.81 0.87 -17.48
CA ASP A 76 -7.31 1.76 -16.44
C ASP A 76 -6.22 1.89 -15.37
N VAL A 77 -5.65 3.10 -15.22
CA VAL A 77 -4.48 3.32 -14.35
C VAL A 77 -4.90 3.65 -12.94
N ALA A 78 -5.87 4.55 -12.77
CA ALA A 78 -6.44 4.92 -11.49
C ALA A 78 -7.81 5.56 -11.66
N THR A 79 -8.64 5.46 -10.63
CA THR A 79 -9.89 6.23 -10.48
C THR A 79 -9.82 6.99 -9.17
N LEU A 80 -9.85 8.32 -9.23
CA LEU A 80 -9.68 9.20 -8.07
C LEU A 80 -10.82 10.21 -7.99
N LEU A 81 -11.12 10.68 -6.78
CA LEU A 81 -11.95 11.85 -6.53
C LEU A 81 -11.10 13.09 -6.72
N PHE A 82 -11.33 13.86 -7.77
CA PHE A 82 -10.59 15.07 -8.08
C PHE A 82 -11.30 16.31 -7.61
N GLU A 83 -10.57 17.18 -6.93
CA GLU A 83 -11.03 18.48 -6.44
C GLU A 83 -10.15 19.60 -6.98
N ILE A 84 -10.78 20.73 -7.28
CA ILE A 84 -10.07 21.93 -7.77
C ILE A 84 -9.30 22.54 -6.61
N LYS A 85 -7.97 22.61 -6.74
CA LYS A 85 -7.09 23.28 -5.77
C LYS A 85 -6.86 24.74 -6.13
N GLY A 86 -6.76 25.05 -7.41
CA GLY A 86 -6.49 26.39 -7.91
C GLY A 86 -6.28 26.38 -9.42
N GLY A 87 -5.88 27.49 -9.96
CA GLY A 87 -5.58 27.59 -11.39
C GLY A 87 -4.93 28.91 -11.76
N THR A 88 -4.36 28.95 -12.95
CA THR A 88 -3.76 30.16 -13.55
C THR A 88 -4.53 30.53 -14.79
N ILE A 89 -4.89 31.81 -14.90
CA ILE A 89 -5.46 32.37 -16.11
C ILE A 89 -4.34 33.10 -16.86
N ASP A 90 -3.90 32.54 -17.97
CA ASP A 90 -2.86 33.14 -18.83
C ASP A 90 -3.42 33.40 -20.22
N PHE A 91 -3.47 34.70 -20.59
CA PHE A 91 -3.93 35.18 -21.90
C PHE A 91 -5.22 34.49 -22.44
N GLY A 92 -6.21 34.28 -21.58
CA GLY A 92 -7.48 33.67 -21.92
C GLY A 92 -7.49 32.13 -21.93
N ARG A 93 -6.40 31.49 -21.56
CA ARG A 93 -6.33 30.04 -21.28
C ARG A 93 -6.34 29.81 -19.78
N THR A 94 -7.26 29.00 -19.30
CA THR A 94 -7.28 28.55 -17.91
C THR A 94 -6.60 27.19 -17.81
N VAL A 95 -5.57 27.11 -17.00
CA VAL A 95 -4.95 25.84 -16.58
C VAL A 95 -5.36 25.63 -15.13
N THR A 96 -6.06 24.55 -14.87
CA THR A 96 -6.55 24.19 -13.52
C THR A 96 -5.67 23.12 -12.93
N SER A 97 -5.14 23.40 -11.74
CA SER A 97 -4.43 22.43 -10.91
C SER A 97 -5.44 21.70 -10.02
N ILE A 98 -5.39 20.39 -10.02
CA ILE A 98 -6.39 19.53 -9.44
C ILE A 98 -5.70 18.48 -8.60
N ASP A 99 -6.11 18.36 -7.34
CA ASP A 99 -5.66 17.28 -6.46
C ASP A 99 -6.64 16.09 -6.55
N GLY A 100 -6.08 14.90 -6.66
CA GLY A 100 -6.81 13.65 -6.67
C GLY A 100 -6.71 12.92 -5.33
N TYR A 101 -7.84 12.55 -4.78
CA TYR A 101 -7.96 11.77 -3.55
C TYR A 101 -8.44 10.37 -3.86
N SER A 102 -8.04 9.42 -3.05
CA SER A 102 -8.51 8.04 -3.13
C SER A 102 -10.03 7.93 -3.14
N VAL A 103 -10.55 6.88 -3.76
CA VAL A 103 -11.96 6.49 -3.64
C VAL A 103 -12.37 6.19 -2.20
N LEU A 104 -11.40 5.97 -1.29
CA LEU A 104 -11.59 5.77 0.15
C LEU A 104 -11.71 7.09 0.93
N ARG A 105 -11.48 8.25 0.31
CA ARG A 105 -11.57 9.57 0.98
C ARG A 105 -12.87 9.80 1.74
N PRO A 106 -14.05 9.42 1.24
CA PRO A 106 -15.28 9.58 2.02
C PRO A 106 -15.27 8.76 3.33
N ALA A 107 -14.69 7.55 3.33
CA ALA A 107 -14.56 6.74 4.55
C ALA A 107 -13.54 7.32 5.54
N GLU A 108 -12.53 8.05 5.07
CA GLU A 108 -11.58 8.77 5.93
C GLU A 108 -12.25 9.95 6.63
N THR A 109 -13.15 10.65 5.95
CA THR A 109 -13.82 11.85 6.48
C THR A 109 -15.12 11.56 7.22
N THR A 110 -15.65 10.34 7.12
CA THR A 110 -16.86 9.91 7.83
C THR A 110 -16.46 9.31 9.16
N ALA A 111 -16.95 9.91 10.25
CA ALA A 111 -16.70 9.42 11.61
C ALA A 111 -17.67 8.28 11.99
N VAL A 112 -17.19 7.34 12.78
CA VAL A 112 -18.03 6.37 13.47
C VAL A 112 -18.81 7.09 14.57
N THR A 113 -20.13 7.22 14.41
CA THR A 113 -20.98 8.08 15.26
C THR A 113 -21.50 7.41 16.52
N ILE A 114 -21.60 6.09 16.53
CA ILE A 114 -22.05 5.31 17.70
C ILE A 114 -20.93 4.35 18.01
N GLY A 115 -20.45 4.35 19.26
CA GLY A 115 -19.41 3.44 19.73
C GLY A 115 -19.73 2.02 19.31
N GLY A 116 -19.26 1.67 18.10
CA GLY A 116 -19.45 0.40 17.46
C GLY A 116 -18.33 -0.54 17.83
N TYR A 117 -18.58 -1.79 17.71
CA TYR A 117 -17.54 -2.82 17.76
C TYR A 117 -17.91 -3.92 16.78
N ALA A 118 -16.92 -4.52 16.17
CA ALA A 118 -17.13 -5.75 15.44
C ALA A 118 -17.17 -6.90 16.47
N PRO A 119 -18.29 -7.65 16.58
CA PRO A 119 -18.41 -8.71 17.57
C PRO A 119 -17.47 -9.88 17.29
N ALA A 120 -17.00 -10.57 18.32
CA ALA A 120 -16.37 -11.87 18.15
C ALA A 120 -17.33 -12.87 17.46
N GLY A 121 -16.78 -13.75 16.61
CA GLY A 121 -17.56 -14.76 15.90
C GLY A 121 -18.18 -14.30 14.57
N VAL A 122 -18.12 -13.01 14.23
CA VAL A 122 -18.58 -12.54 12.91
C VAL A 122 -17.51 -12.72 11.83
N ASP A 123 -17.95 -12.76 10.58
CA ASP A 123 -17.05 -12.70 9.43
C ASP A 123 -16.47 -11.28 9.30
N GLY A 124 -15.16 -11.16 9.54
CA GLY A 124 -14.46 -9.86 9.52
C GLY A 124 -14.43 -9.23 8.13
N VAL A 125 -14.36 -10.04 7.06
CA VAL A 125 -14.38 -9.53 5.67
C VAL A 125 -15.73 -8.92 5.34
N GLN A 126 -16.80 -9.63 5.65
CA GLN A 126 -18.16 -9.14 5.39
C GLN A 126 -18.47 -7.89 6.21
N TYR A 127 -18.09 -7.87 7.50
CA TYR A 127 -18.26 -6.71 8.37
C TYR A 127 -17.51 -5.48 7.83
N ALA A 128 -16.24 -5.65 7.44
CA ALA A 128 -15.44 -4.58 6.87
C ALA A 128 -16.02 -4.05 5.56
N LYS A 129 -16.54 -4.94 4.70
CA LYS A 129 -17.23 -4.59 3.46
C LYS A 129 -18.44 -3.72 3.72
N GLU A 130 -19.36 -4.16 4.59
CA GLU A 130 -20.60 -3.43 4.90
C GLU A 130 -20.32 -2.06 5.49
N LEU A 131 -19.32 -1.98 6.38
CA LEU A 131 -18.91 -0.71 6.96
C LEU A 131 -18.34 0.24 5.89
N LEU A 132 -17.52 -0.27 4.99
CA LEU A 132 -16.93 0.52 3.91
C LEU A 132 -17.99 0.98 2.90
N GLU A 133 -18.88 0.09 2.44
CA GLU A 133 -19.97 0.40 1.52
C GLU A 133 -20.96 1.44 2.08
N SER A 134 -21.06 1.57 3.41
CA SER A 134 -21.87 2.62 4.04
C SER A 134 -21.29 4.03 3.84
N ALA A 135 -20.00 4.15 3.54
CA ALA A 135 -19.28 5.43 3.49
C ALA A 135 -18.81 5.83 2.10
N ILE A 136 -18.57 4.86 1.18
CA ILE A 136 -18.02 5.13 -0.16
C ILE A 136 -19.00 4.77 -1.27
N ASN A 137 -18.77 5.34 -2.46
CA ASN A 137 -19.53 5.01 -3.68
C ASN A 137 -18.82 3.96 -4.56
N ALA A 138 -17.53 3.74 -4.33
CA ALA A 138 -16.76 2.78 -5.10
C ALA A 138 -17.24 1.35 -4.84
N PRO A 139 -17.24 0.47 -5.85
CA PRO A 139 -17.56 -0.94 -5.65
C PRO A 139 -16.54 -1.60 -4.72
N VAL A 140 -17.02 -2.51 -3.86
CA VAL A 140 -16.19 -3.29 -2.94
C VAL A 140 -16.34 -4.77 -3.28
N GLU A 141 -15.23 -5.39 -3.68
CA GLU A 141 -15.14 -6.83 -3.93
C GLU A 141 -14.34 -7.51 -2.83
N THR A 142 -14.73 -8.73 -2.51
CA THR A 142 -14.13 -9.49 -1.40
C THR A 142 -13.65 -10.86 -1.89
N GLU A 143 -12.52 -11.30 -1.33
CA GLU A 143 -11.96 -12.63 -1.55
C GLU A 143 -11.64 -13.28 -0.20
N GLY A 144 -12.16 -14.50 0.02
CA GLY A 144 -12.01 -15.23 1.26
C GLY A 144 -12.87 -14.70 2.39
N SER A 145 -12.64 -15.21 3.59
CA SER A 145 -13.30 -14.81 4.84
C SER A 145 -12.44 -15.19 6.04
N PHE A 146 -12.68 -14.55 7.17
CA PHE A 146 -12.10 -14.96 8.45
C PHE A 146 -13.05 -14.62 9.58
N THR A 147 -13.02 -15.42 10.63
CA THR A 147 -13.82 -15.19 11.83
C THR A 147 -13.02 -14.37 12.83
N LEU A 148 -13.62 -13.30 13.35
CA LEU A 148 -13.02 -12.53 14.46
C LEU A 148 -12.98 -13.37 15.73
N ASN A 149 -11.79 -13.59 16.29
CA ASN A 149 -11.65 -14.31 17.55
C ASN A 149 -12.13 -13.50 18.75
N ASP A 150 -11.84 -12.19 18.72
CA ASP A 150 -12.22 -11.21 19.74
C ASP A 150 -12.98 -10.05 19.11
N HIS A 151 -13.66 -9.23 19.95
CA HIS A 151 -14.28 -8.02 19.45
C HIS A 151 -13.25 -6.96 19.14
N VAL A 152 -13.46 -6.27 18.02
CA VAL A 152 -12.66 -5.10 17.64
C VAL A 152 -13.46 -3.85 17.95
N VAL A 153 -13.01 -3.09 18.96
CA VAL A 153 -13.66 -1.86 19.40
C VAL A 153 -13.25 -0.71 18.50
N HIS A 154 -14.23 0.09 18.08
CA HIS A 154 -14.00 1.33 17.35
C HIS A 154 -14.12 2.51 18.30
N GLU A 155 -13.11 3.35 18.37
CA GLU A 155 -13.16 4.56 19.19
C GLU A 155 -14.19 5.54 18.62
N LEU A 156 -14.94 6.20 19.51
CA LEU A 156 -15.87 7.26 19.11
C LEU A 156 -15.13 8.41 18.45
N GLY A 157 -15.57 8.75 17.25
CA GLY A 157 -14.93 9.80 16.44
C GLY A 157 -13.78 9.31 15.56
N SER A 158 -13.38 8.03 15.66
CA SER A 158 -12.49 7.44 14.66
C SER A 158 -13.18 7.43 13.29
N SER A 159 -12.39 7.47 12.24
CA SER A 159 -12.91 7.38 10.88
C SER A 159 -13.38 5.95 10.55
N VAL A 160 -14.31 5.85 9.61
CA VAL A 160 -14.75 4.55 9.09
C VAL A 160 -13.57 3.75 8.54
N ILE A 161 -12.62 4.40 7.87
CA ILE A 161 -11.46 3.72 7.31
C ILE A 161 -10.54 3.11 8.38
N GLU A 162 -10.36 3.80 9.52
CA GLU A 162 -9.60 3.27 10.67
C GLU A 162 -10.29 2.04 11.26
N ALA A 163 -11.61 2.08 11.40
CA ALA A 163 -12.41 0.95 11.88
C ALA A 163 -12.30 -0.26 10.93
N VAL A 164 -12.35 -0.03 9.62
CA VAL A 164 -12.16 -1.08 8.60
C VAL A 164 -10.77 -1.69 8.71
N TRP A 165 -9.71 -0.86 8.79
CA TRP A 165 -8.34 -1.37 8.94
C TRP A 165 -8.13 -2.16 10.24
N ALA A 166 -8.73 -1.72 11.35
CA ALA A 166 -8.65 -2.45 12.62
C ALA A 166 -9.21 -3.88 12.49
N VAL A 167 -10.35 -4.03 11.81
CA VAL A 167 -10.95 -5.35 11.57
C VAL A 167 -10.09 -6.18 10.62
N LEU A 168 -9.65 -5.63 9.49
CA LEU A 168 -8.88 -6.37 8.49
C LEU A 168 -7.51 -6.82 9.02
N ASN A 169 -6.86 -5.97 9.81
CA ASN A 169 -5.58 -6.30 10.43
C ASN A 169 -5.70 -7.49 11.40
N ALA A 170 -6.83 -7.63 12.12
CA ALA A 170 -7.07 -8.77 13.00
C ALA A 170 -7.08 -10.12 12.24
N GLY A 171 -7.45 -10.11 10.96
CA GLY A 171 -7.44 -11.29 10.09
C GLY A 171 -6.25 -11.39 9.14
N GLY A 172 -5.34 -10.41 9.15
CA GLY A 172 -4.21 -10.35 8.20
C GLY A 172 -4.62 -10.03 6.75
N TYR A 173 -5.80 -9.45 6.58
CA TYR A 173 -6.33 -9.02 5.28
C TYR A 173 -5.86 -7.61 4.92
N ILE A 174 -5.91 -7.29 3.64
CA ILE A 174 -5.57 -5.98 3.09
C ILE A 174 -6.71 -5.43 2.23
N MET A 175 -6.70 -4.11 2.05
CA MET A 175 -7.41 -3.45 0.95
C MET A 175 -6.43 -3.14 -0.17
N GLN A 176 -6.88 -3.30 -1.40
CA GLN A 176 -6.16 -2.91 -2.61
C GLN A 176 -7.14 -2.23 -3.56
N ILE A 177 -6.72 -1.15 -4.20
CA ILE A 177 -7.54 -0.43 -5.18
C ILE A 177 -6.98 -0.72 -6.57
N ASP A 178 -7.83 -1.16 -7.49
CA ASP A 178 -7.43 -1.34 -8.88
C ASP A 178 -7.56 -0.05 -9.71
N GLY A 179 -7.10 -0.08 -10.96
CA GLY A 179 -7.18 1.08 -11.84
C GLY A 179 -8.60 1.56 -12.13
N ARG A 180 -9.60 0.70 -11.97
CA ARG A 180 -11.01 1.04 -12.10
C ARG A 180 -11.60 1.66 -10.84
N GLY A 181 -10.82 1.73 -9.76
CA GLY A 181 -11.24 2.23 -8.47
C GLY A 181 -12.14 1.25 -7.71
N VAL A 182 -12.08 -0.03 -8.05
CA VAL A 182 -12.72 -1.09 -7.26
C VAL A 182 -11.84 -1.39 -6.06
N VAL A 183 -12.43 -1.44 -4.87
CA VAL A 183 -11.73 -1.77 -3.63
C VAL A 183 -11.81 -3.28 -3.42
N HIS A 184 -10.67 -3.94 -3.42
CA HIS A 184 -10.56 -5.37 -3.18
C HIS A 184 -10.12 -5.64 -1.73
N ILE A 185 -10.96 -6.30 -0.95
CA ILE A 185 -10.62 -6.83 0.38
C ILE A 185 -10.20 -8.28 0.21
N ARG A 186 -8.94 -8.61 0.49
CA ARG A 186 -8.39 -9.93 0.24
C ARG A 186 -7.17 -10.26 1.11
N PRO A 187 -6.77 -11.53 1.22
CA PRO A 187 -5.49 -11.89 1.80
C PRO A 187 -4.32 -11.25 1.05
N LYS A 188 -3.20 -11.06 1.73
CA LYS A 188 -1.96 -10.62 1.04
C LYS A 188 -1.59 -11.62 -0.06
N PRO A 189 -1.35 -11.17 -1.31
CA PRO A 189 -0.96 -12.05 -2.41
C PRO A 189 0.29 -12.88 -2.07
N THR A 190 0.27 -14.16 -2.42
CA THR A 190 1.40 -15.10 -2.22
C THR A 190 2.11 -15.44 -3.52
N GLU A 191 1.44 -15.21 -4.66
CA GLU A 191 2.03 -15.42 -5.98
C GLU A 191 2.56 -14.12 -6.57
N PRO A 192 3.70 -14.15 -7.27
CA PRO A 192 4.29 -12.95 -7.86
C PRO A 192 3.48 -12.46 -9.05
N SER A 193 3.04 -11.20 -8.98
CA SER A 193 2.39 -10.48 -10.10
C SER A 193 3.41 -10.02 -11.14
N LEU A 194 4.68 -9.83 -10.74
CA LEU A 194 5.76 -9.43 -11.61
C LEU A 194 7.00 -10.28 -11.34
N LYS A 195 7.68 -10.70 -12.41
CA LYS A 195 8.98 -11.38 -12.33
C LYS A 195 10.02 -10.56 -13.08
N ILE A 196 11.06 -10.13 -12.36
CA ILE A 196 12.20 -9.40 -12.91
C ILE A 196 13.37 -10.38 -13.03
N THR A 197 13.84 -10.61 -14.26
CA THR A 197 14.91 -11.54 -14.60
C THR A 197 15.93 -10.88 -15.52
N ASN A 198 17.06 -11.49 -15.75
CA ASN A 198 18.03 -10.98 -16.72
C ASN A 198 17.46 -10.88 -18.15
N ALA A 199 16.43 -11.66 -18.47
CA ALA A 199 15.80 -11.64 -19.80
C ALA A 199 14.95 -10.37 -20.03
N ASN A 200 14.39 -9.80 -18.98
CA ASN A 200 13.54 -8.61 -19.04
C ASN A 200 14.06 -7.44 -18.19
N ILE A 201 15.35 -7.45 -17.86
CA ILE A 201 15.99 -6.40 -17.07
C ILE A 201 15.85 -5.00 -17.70
N GLY A 202 15.67 -4.94 -19.03
CA GLY A 202 15.43 -3.70 -19.77
C GLY A 202 14.13 -2.98 -19.41
N MET A 203 13.23 -3.62 -18.65
CA MET A 203 12.06 -2.92 -18.07
C MET A 203 12.44 -1.98 -16.92
N LEU A 204 13.60 -2.15 -16.31
CA LEU A 204 14.16 -1.22 -15.34
C LEU A 204 14.86 -0.08 -16.09
N THR A 205 14.44 1.15 -15.79
CA THR A 205 14.99 2.34 -16.47
C THR A 205 16.22 2.92 -15.78
N ASN A 206 16.36 2.62 -14.47
CA ASN A 206 17.47 3.08 -13.62
C ASN A 206 18.06 1.92 -12.83
N GLY A 207 19.13 2.20 -12.07
CA GLY A 207 19.66 1.29 -11.07
C GLY A 207 18.63 0.96 -9.99
N ILE A 208 18.96 0.00 -9.15
CA ILE A 208 18.15 -0.36 -7.98
C ILE A 208 18.88 0.18 -6.77
N ASP A 209 18.24 1.11 -6.07
CA ASP A 209 18.74 1.57 -4.79
C ASP A 209 18.28 0.61 -3.69
N PHE A 210 19.11 0.43 -2.68
CA PHE A 210 18.77 -0.41 -1.56
C PHE A 210 19.01 0.32 -0.24
N GLU A 211 18.10 0.08 0.68
CA GLU A 211 18.21 0.54 2.05
C GLU A 211 17.98 -0.66 2.98
N SER A 212 18.92 -0.89 3.89
CA SER A 212 18.79 -1.91 4.91
C SER A 212 19.53 -1.41 6.15
N ASP A 213 18.78 -0.82 7.07
CA ASP A 213 19.33 -0.32 8.33
C ASP A 213 19.18 -1.37 9.42
N MET A 214 20.33 -1.83 9.91
CA MET A 214 20.40 -2.76 11.03
C MET A 214 20.76 -2.07 12.34
N SER A 215 21.10 -0.79 12.32
CA SER A 215 21.67 -0.07 13.47
C SER A 215 20.72 -0.04 14.67
N GLU A 216 19.43 0.10 14.41
CA GLU A 216 18.38 0.21 15.43
C GLU A 216 17.72 -1.12 15.79
N ILE A 217 18.06 -2.23 15.12
CA ILE A 217 17.50 -3.53 15.45
C ILE A 217 18.04 -3.95 16.83
N PRO A 218 17.16 -4.14 17.83
CA PRO A 218 17.59 -4.45 19.18
C PRO A 218 18.20 -5.85 19.27
N ASN A 219 19.18 -6.00 20.14
CA ASN A 219 19.72 -7.29 20.54
C ASN A 219 19.55 -7.56 22.03
N ARG A 220 18.92 -6.61 22.73
CA ARG A 220 18.51 -6.77 24.11
C ARG A 220 17.15 -6.10 24.33
N TYR A 221 16.23 -6.85 24.93
CA TYR A 221 14.88 -6.37 25.25
C TYR A 221 14.69 -6.40 26.76
N ILE A 222 14.38 -5.25 27.34
CA ILE A 222 14.28 -5.04 28.79
C ILE A 222 12.83 -4.75 29.13
N VAL A 223 12.21 -5.63 29.89
CA VAL A 223 10.85 -5.46 30.41
C VAL A 223 10.94 -4.97 31.84
N ILE A 224 10.32 -3.85 32.15
CA ILE A 224 10.27 -3.27 33.47
C ILE A 224 8.82 -3.22 33.93
N THR A 225 8.54 -3.85 35.07
CA THR A 225 7.26 -3.79 35.77
C THR A 225 7.47 -3.19 37.15
N ASP A 226 6.39 -2.93 37.89
CA ASP A 226 6.47 -2.41 39.25
C ASP A 226 7.23 -3.34 40.22
N ASN A 227 7.30 -4.66 39.90
CA ASN A 227 7.86 -5.68 40.79
C ASN A 227 9.09 -6.39 40.22
N ASP A 228 9.27 -6.40 38.91
CA ASP A 228 10.29 -7.23 38.24
C ASP A 228 10.96 -6.49 37.08
N VAL A 229 12.23 -6.85 36.84
CA VAL A 229 12.97 -6.49 35.63
C VAL A 229 13.41 -7.76 34.94
N VAL A 230 13.03 -7.95 33.71
CA VAL A 230 13.40 -9.11 32.88
C VAL A 230 14.17 -8.64 31.66
N ILE A 231 15.24 -9.36 31.33
CA ILE A 231 16.12 -9.05 30.20
C ILE A 231 16.22 -10.27 29.29
N ALA A 232 15.85 -10.09 28.02
CA ALA A 232 16.14 -11.04 26.96
C ALA A 232 17.31 -10.53 26.10
N GLU A 233 18.23 -11.42 25.72
CA GLU A 233 19.40 -11.06 24.91
C GLU A 233 19.57 -12.04 23.74
N ASN A 234 19.84 -11.50 22.58
CA ASN A 234 20.26 -12.27 21.42
C ASN A 234 21.78 -12.48 21.48
N ASN A 235 22.22 -13.61 22.01
CA ASN A 235 23.62 -14.02 22.14
C ASN A 235 24.04 -15.05 21.07
N ASP A 236 23.20 -15.29 20.04
CA ASP A 236 23.47 -16.25 18.98
C ASP A 236 24.60 -15.74 18.06
N PRO A 237 25.76 -16.39 17.98
CA PRO A 237 26.83 -15.97 17.09
C PRO A 237 26.49 -16.12 15.61
N ALA A 238 25.44 -16.86 15.25
CA ALA A 238 24.95 -16.96 13.88
C ALA A 238 24.11 -15.73 13.47
N SER A 239 23.58 -15.00 14.43
CA SER A 239 22.84 -13.76 14.19
C SER A 239 23.81 -12.58 14.04
N ILE A 240 23.74 -11.89 12.89
CA ILE A 240 24.59 -10.72 12.61
C ILE A 240 24.30 -9.52 13.51
N VAL A 241 23.13 -9.49 14.16
CA VAL A 241 22.71 -8.42 15.07
C VAL A 241 22.89 -8.80 16.54
N SER A 242 23.40 -10.00 16.86
CA SER A 242 23.59 -10.45 18.23
C SER A 242 24.59 -9.60 19.02
N THR A 243 24.53 -9.67 20.34
CA THR A 243 25.49 -9.01 21.24
C THR A 243 26.91 -9.48 20.96
N VAL A 244 27.08 -10.77 20.60
CA VAL A 244 28.37 -11.36 20.27
C VAL A 244 28.94 -10.82 18.96
N SER A 245 28.11 -10.76 17.91
CA SER A 245 28.54 -10.30 16.59
C SER A 245 28.79 -8.80 16.54
N ARG A 246 27.98 -8.01 17.24
CA ARG A 246 28.14 -6.54 17.30
C ARG A 246 29.15 -6.07 18.33
N GLY A 247 29.31 -6.79 19.42
CA GLY A 247 30.17 -6.38 20.55
C GLY A 247 29.60 -5.22 21.39
N TYR A 248 28.34 -4.84 21.17
CA TYR A 248 27.62 -3.82 21.93
C TYR A 248 26.13 -4.10 22.00
N PHE A 249 25.45 -3.43 22.94
CA PHE A 249 24.02 -3.56 23.13
C PHE A 249 23.25 -2.48 22.35
N VAL A 250 22.12 -2.89 21.76
CA VAL A 250 21.07 -2.02 21.27
C VAL A 250 19.83 -2.40 22.06
N ASP A 251 19.47 -1.53 23.01
CA ASP A 251 18.42 -1.79 23.98
C ASP A 251 17.06 -1.33 23.50
N MET A 252 16.04 -2.17 23.70
CA MET A 252 14.64 -1.78 23.64
C MET A 252 14.04 -1.97 25.04
N VAL A 253 13.39 -0.92 25.57
CA VAL A 253 12.81 -0.95 26.92
C VAL A 253 11.30 -0.90 26.82
N ASP A 254 10.61 -1.83 27.49
CA ASP A 254 9.16 -1.90 27.61
C ASP A 254 8.75 -1.74 29.08
N THR A 255 8.06 -0.66 29.37
CA THR A 255 7.53 -0.32 30.70
C THR A 255 6.05 -0.62 30.87
N SER A 256 5.40 -1.15 29.83
CA SER A 256 3.96 -1.46 29.82
C SER A 256 3.70 -2.79 29.14
N PRO A 257 4.34 -3.88 29.59
CA PRO A 257 4.25 -5.18 28.93
C PRO A 257 2.82 -5.71 28.96
N THR A 258 2.40 -6.29 27.85
CA THR A 258 1.11 -6.97 27.71
C THR A 258 1.33 -8.44 27.32
N PRO A 259 1.79 -9.30 28.25
CA PRO A 259 2.04 -10.70 27.95
C PRO A 259 0.73 -11.41 27.58
N VAL A 260 0.78 -12.27 26.58
CA VAL A 260 -0.34 -13.12 26.22
C VAL A 260 -0.63 -14.10 27.35
N ASN A 261 -1.90 -14.35 27.63
CA ASN A 261 -2.35 -15.24 28.69
C ASN A 261 -1.57 -16.59 28.67
N GLY A 262 -0.97 -16.92 29.81
CA GLY A 262 -0.22 -18.16 30.01
C GLY A 262 1.28 -18.07 29.73
N LYS A 263 1.80 -16.93 29.24
CA LYS A 263 3.26 -16.72 29.09
C LYS A 263 3.85 -16.00 30.30
N THR A 264 5.06 -16.40 30.65
CA THR A 264 5.89 -15.67 31.63
C THR A 264 6.45 -14.39 31.03
N LEU A 265 6.90 -13.44 31.85
CA LEU A 265 7.58 -12.24 31.38
C LEU A 265 8.88 -12.54 30.60
N ASN A 266 9.59 -13.63 30.95
CA ASN A 266 10.77 -14.08 30.22
C ASN A 266 10.40 -14.51 28.78
N GLU A 267 9.41 -15.39 28.63
CA GLU A 267 8.92 -15.85 27.33
C GLU A 267 8.40 -14.69 26.50
N TYR A 268 7.71 -13.75 27.13
CA TYR A 268 7.26 -12.53 26.46
C TYR A 268 8.43 -11.70 25.93
N ALA A 269 9.45 -11.47 26.76
CA ALA A 269 10.62 -10.68 26.37
C ALA A 269 11.41 -11.34 25.23
N GLU A 270 11.59 -12.66 25.27
CA GLU A 270 12.26 -13.40 24.19
C GLU A 270 11.47 -13.35 22.88
N ASP A 271 10.16 -13.56 22.91
CA ASP A 271 9.31 -13.50 21.73
C ASP A 271 9.33 -12.10 21.12
N ARG A 272 9.23 -11.05 21.96
CA ARG A 272 9.28 -9.66 21.48
C ARG A 272 10.62 -9.32 20.86
N LEU A 273 11.73 -9.80 21.45
CA LEU A 273 13.04 -9.58 20.88
C LEU A 273 13.21 -10.28 19.52
N LYS A 274 12.66 -11.50 19.37
CA LYS A 274 12.63 -12.20 18.07
C LYS A 274 11.79 -11.47 17.03
N GLU A 275 10.61 -10.99 17.41
CA GLU A 275 9.74 -10.20 16.53
C GLU A 275 10.40 -8.89 16.08
N LEU A 276 11.20 -8.26 16.94
CA LEU A 276 11.93 -7.04 16.64
C LEU A 276 13.25 -7.29 15.89
N SER A 277 13.77 -8.53 15.90
CA SER A 277 14.98 -8.95 15.18
C SER A 277 14.70 -9.21 13.69
N ILE A 278 13.94 -8.31 13.06
CA ILE A 278 13.58 -8.38 11.65
C ILE A 278 14.25 -7.24 10.90
N LEU A 279 15.03 -7.58 9.88
CA LEU A 279 15.55 -6.60 8.94
C LEU A 279 14.50 -6.31 7.86
N LYS A 280 14.14 -5.05 7.72
CA LYS A 280 13.35 -4.57 6.59
C LYS A 280 14.31 -4.21 5.45
N ASP A 281 14.39 -5.08 4.44
CA ASP A 281 15.21 -4.89 3.26
C ASP A 281 14.37 -4.20 2.18
N GLU A 282 14.63 -2.92 1.93
CA GLU A 282 13.87 -2.09 1.00
C GLU A 282 14.65 -1.85 -0.29
N ARG A 283 13.93 -1.88 -1.42
CA ARG A 283 14.46 -1.62 -2.76
C ARG A 283 13.61 -0.57 -3.45
N THR A 284 14.28 0.44 -4.00
CA THR A 284 13.65 1.49 -4.79
C THR A 284 14.18 1.42 -6.22
N TYR A 285 13.28 1.37 -7.18
CA TYR A 285 13.63 1.29 -8.59
C TYR A 285 12.56 1.97 -9.45
N THR A 286 12.97 2.33 -10.67
CA THR A 286 12.06 2.84 -11.70
C THR A 286 11.92 1.80 -12.79
N ARG A 287 10.69 1.50 -13.17
CA ARG A 287 10.39 0.54 -14.23
C ARG A 287 9.37 1.07 -15.23
N GLU A 288 9.34 0.43 -16.38
CA GLU A 288 8.21 0.54 -17.30
C GLU A 288 6.92 0.05 -16.64
N TYR A 289 5.80 0.58 -17.11
CA TYR A 289 4.49 0.18 -16.58
C TYR A 289 4.21 -1.31 -16.89
N ALA A 290 3.73 -2.01 -15.89
CA ALA A 290 3.13 -3.33 -16.04
C ALA A 290 1.74 -3.28 -15.37
N PRO A 291 0.66 -3.63 -16.09
CA PRO A 291 -0.66 -3.73 -15.50
C PRO A 291 -0.66 -4.80 -14.39
N ASP A 292 -1.66 -4.74 -13.52
CA ASP A 292 -1.89 -5.72 -12.44
C ASP A 292 -0.82 -5.76 -11.34
N VAL A 293 0.08 -4.77 -11.30
CA VAL A 293 1.04 -4.58 -10.21
C VAL A 293 0.63 -3.36 -9.39
N TYR A 294 0.06 -3.62 -8.22
CA TYR A 294 -0.45 -2.62 -7.29
C TYR A 294 0.24 -2.73 -5.93
N LEU A 295 -0.20 -1.95 -4.96
CA LEU A 295 0.24 -2.11 -3.57
C LEU A 295 0.05 -3.55 -3.10
N TYR A 296 0.94 -4.01 -2.27
CA TYR A 296 0.99 -5.38 -1.73
C TYR A 296 1.23 -6.48 -2.77
N SER A 297 1.32 -6.17 -4.06
CA SER A 297 1.72 -7.15 -5.08
C SER A 297 3.10 -7.73 -4.76
N LEU A 298 3.27 -9.02 -5.00
CA LEU A 298 4.56 -9.67 -4.84
C LEU A 298 5.37 -9.53 -6.14
N VAL A 299 6.60 -9.03 -6.03
CA VAL A 299 7.57 -8.93 -7.12
C VAL A 299 8.69 -9.91 -6.85
N ARG A 300 8.89 -10.87 -7.75
CA ARG A 300 10.01 -11.81 -7.68
C ARG A 300 11.15 -11.32 -8.53
N ALA A 301 12.28 -11.01 -7.91
CA ALA A 301 13.48 -10.65 -8.61
C ALA A 301 14.48 -11.83 -8.67
N SER A 302 15.09 -12.00 -9.84
CA SER A 302 16.15 -13.00 -10.07
C SER A 302 17.19 -12.40 -11.03
N ILE A 303 17.86 -11.36 -10.56
CA ILE A 303 18.91 -10.63 -11.27
C ILE A 303 20.16 -10.53 -10.39
N ASN A 304 21.30 -10.22 -11.00
CA ASN A 304 22.54 -10.07 -10.25
C ASN A 304 22.41 -8.93 -9.22
N GLY A 305 22.69 -9.22 -7.95
CA GLY A 305 22.59 -8.28 -6.84
C GLY A 305 21.18 -8.14 -6.23
N LEU A 306 20.15 -8.76 -6.83
CA LEU A 306 18.80 -8.76 -6.28
C LEU A 306 18.10 -10.08 -6.53
N GLN A 307 17.84 -10.85 -5.45
CA GLN A 307 17.15 -12.13 -5.53
C GLN A 307 16.11 -12.26 -4.42
N GLY A 308 14.98 -12.86 -4.77
CA GLY A 308 13.90 -13.18 -3.84
C GLY A 308 12.61 -12.43 -4.12
N ASP A 309 11.65 -12.66 -3.25
CA ASP A 309 10.32 -12.09 -3.31
C ASP A 309 10.27 -10.83 -2.44
N MET A 310 9.71 -9.76 -2.99
CA MET A 310 9.51 -8.49 -2.31
C MET A 310 8.08 -8.02 -2.50
N ARG A 311 7.54 -7.35 -1.53
CA ARG A 311 6.19 -6.80 -1.55
C ARG A 311 6.22 -5.31 -1.84
N VAL A 312 5.42 -4.88 -2.81
CA VAL A 312 5.30 -3.47 -3.17
C VAL A 312 4.66 -2.69 -2.02
N THR A 313 5.37 -1.68 -1.52
CA THR A 313 4.91 -0.81 -0.43
C THR A 313 4.58 0.59 -0.89
N SER A 314 5.17 1.04 -2.00
CA SER A 314 4.85 2.35 -2.59
C SER A 314 5.03 2.32 -4.10
N GLN A 315 4.21 3.08 -4.79
CA GLN A 315 4.30 3.31 -6.23
C GLN A 315 3.97 4.76 -6.57
N THR A 316 4.71 5.35 -7.50
CA THR A 316 4.33 6.59 -8.18
C THR A 316 4.31 6.35 -9.67
N VAL A 317 3.12 6.39 -10.25
CA VAL A 317 2.88 6.26 -11.69
C VAL A 317 2.89 7.65 -12.29
N ASN A 318 3.88 7.94 -13.13
CA ASN A 318 4.00 9.20 -13.84
C ASN A 318 3.46 9.05 -15.27
N CYS A 319 2.47 9.84 -15.59
CA CYS A 319 1.75 9.83 -16.85
C CYS A 319 2.11 11.10 -17.64
N GLY A 320 2.98 10.98 -18.63
CA GLY A 320 3.46 12.10 -19.45
C GLY A 320 3.84 11.61 -20.86
N ASN A 321 5.01 12.00 -21.34
CA ASN A 321 5.56 11.53 -22.63
C ASN A 321 6.00 10.06 -22.64
N GLY A 322 5.44 9.27 -21.80
CA GLY A 322 5.67 7.86 -21.51
C GLY A 322 5.01 7.55 -20.19
N ILE A 323 5.14 6.33 -19.73
CA ILE A 323 4.67 5.92 -18.43
C ILE A 323 5.79 5.21 -17.69
N THR A 324 6.17 5.76 -16.56
CA THR A 324 7.14 5.15 -15.67
C THR A 324 6.54 4.94 -14.30
N VAL A 325 6.98 3.93 -13.62
CA VAL A 325 6.58 3.63 -12.25
C VAL A 325 7.82 3.66 -11.36
N ASN A 326 7.87 4.64 -10.47
CA ASN A 326 8.80 4.60 -9.35
C ASN A 326 8.18 3.69 -8.30
N GLU A 327 8.88 2.65 -7.92
CA GLU A 327 8.36 1.60 -7.04
C GLU A 327 9.31 1.35 -5.88
N LYS A 328 8.74 1.23 -4.69
CA LYS A 328 9.43 0.76 -3.50
C LYS A 328 8.84 -0.58 -3.12
N ALA A 329 9.70 -1.55 -2.95
CA ALA A 329 9.32 -2.89 -2.53
C ALA A 329 10.19 -3.32 -1.34
N SER A 330 9.61 -4.06 -0.41
CA SER A 330 10.30 -4.51 0.79
C SER A 330 10.08 -5.99 1.04
N ARG A 331 11.03 -6.57 1.77
CA ARG A 331 10.88 -7.89 2.38
C ARG A 331 11.39 -7.85 3.81
N GLU A 332 10.84 -8.72 4.61
CA GLU A 332 11.27 -8.93 5.99
C GLU A 332 12.20 -10.13 6.06
N ILE A 333 13.34 -9.96 6.69
CA ILE A 333 14.36 -11.00 6.89
C ILE A 333 14.54 -11.19 8.39
N ALA A 334 14.11 -12.33 8.92
CA ALA A 334 14.37 -12.66 10.31
C ALA A 334 15.87 -12.88 10.51
N LEU A 335 16.46 -12.10 11.40
CA LEU A 335 17.89 -12.14 11.72
C LEU A 335 18.20 -13.02 12.93
N TRP A 336 17.17 -13.41 13.67
CA TRP A 336 17.23 -14.34 14.78
C TRP A 336 15.96 -15.18 14.82
N GLN A 337 16.07 -16.51 14.90
CA GLN A 337 14.97 -17.47 14.87
C GLN A 337 14.96 -18.36 16.12
#